data_40fd498ab272a6f5a072e52d5e2d8a70
#
_entry.id   40fd498ab272a6f5a072e52d5e2d8a70
#
_cell.length_a   1.000
_cell.length_b   1.000
_cell.length_c   1.000
_cell.angle_alpha   90.00
_cell.angle_beta   90.00
_cell.angle_gamma   90.00
#
_symmetry.space_group_name_H-M   'P 1'
#
loop_
_entity.id
_entity.type
_entity.pdbx_description
1 polymer ?
#
loop_
_entity_poly.entity_id
_entity_poly.type
_entity_poly.pdbx_seq_one_letter_code
_entity_poly.pdbx_strand_id
1 'polypeptide(L)'
;RDFYFKMMWKEPMNSKSLPLFRGELALCIAVLMNSFGVVLMLYSGAGISAISSVPFAFSEVWPVLTLGTWTYLFQGCLVLSLMLLRKKFVPSYLFSFVVGFVFGKLLDVHEAWINVLPYNIPMRVVYFVVSYCLISLGIALSNRCKLPIVPTDLFPRELADITGIPYPKIKIGFDVICLAVTAGLTLGFLHHLEGLGIGTIAAAFTMGKAIGFAGDVLDKHFRFGTYKTLKKESC
;
A
#
# COMPACT_ATOMS: atom_id res chain seq x y z
N ARG A 1 -20.10 10.79 12.00
CA ARG A 1 -19.72 9.71 11.06
C ARG A 1 -19.17 10.25 9.76
N ASP A 2 -19.67 11.40 9.27
CA ASP A 2 -19.18 12.11 8.08
C ASP A 2 -18.01 13.10 8.39
N PHE A 3 -17.73 13.36 9.66
CA PHE A 3 -16.77 14.38 10.07
C PHE A 3 -15.33 13.98 9.78
N TYR A 4 -14.93 12.73 10.08
CA TYR A 4 -13.58 12.23 9.82
C TYR A 4 -13.33 11.95 8.34
N PHE A 5 -14.36 11.47 7.62
CA PHE A 5 -14.31 11.34 6.16
C PHE A 5 -14.12 12.72 5.49
N LYS A 6 -14.83 13.75 5.96
CA LYS A 6 -14.66 15.14 5.52
C LYS A 6 -13.31 15.74 5.90
N MET A 7 -12.70 15.33 7.02
CA MET A 7 -11.41 15.86 7.48
C MET A 7 -10.23 15.27 6.70
N MET A 8 -10.35 14.05 6.22
CA MET A 8 -9.37 13.38 5.35
C MET A 8 -9.49 13.83 3.88
N TRP A 9 -10.64 14.39 3.49
CA TRP A 9 -10.98 14.90 2.18
C TRP A 9 -11.34 16.40 2.22
N LYS A 10 -10.49 17.22 2.88
CA LYS A 10 -10.62 18.68 2.72
C LYS A 10 -10.40 19.01 1.25
N GLU A 11 -11.50 19.21 0.50
CA GLU A 11 -11.38 19.86 -0.81
C GLU A 11 -10.75 21.26 -0.57
N PRO A 12 -9.64 21.57 -1.22
CA PRO A 12 -9.06 22.91 -1.10
C PRO A 12 -10.07 23.92 -1.58
N MET A 13 -10.24 25.02 -0.84
CA MET A 13 -11.24 26.08 -1.11
C MET A 13 -11.17 26.69 -2.51
N ASN A 14 -10.17 26.34 -3.33
CA ASN A 14 -9.98 26.80 -4.71
C ASN A 14 -9.79 25.63 -5.70
N SER A 15 -10.51 24.53 -5.53
CA SER A 15 -10.31 23.29 -6.30
C SER A 15 -10.67 23.38 -7.80
N LYS A 16 -11.47 24.38 -8.19
CA LYS A 16 -11.94 24.50 -9.60
C LYS A 16 -10.85 24.96 -10.59
N SER A 17 -9.76 25.55 -10.12
CA SER A 17 -8.65 26.03 -10.97
C SER A 17 -7.51 25.04 -11.13
N LEU A 18 -7.49 23.93 -10.37
CA LEU A 18 -6.43 22.94 -10.42
C LEU A 18 -6.62 21.94 -11.57
N PRO A 19 -5.53 21.48 -12.20
CA PRO A 19 -5.60 20.47 -13.25
C PRO A 19 -6.24 19.19 -12.72
N LEU A 20 -7.17 18.65 -13.51
CA LEU A 20 -7.89 17.43 -13.17
C LEU A 20 -7.02 16.20 -13.43
N PHE A 21 -6.78 15.40 -12.41
CA PHE A 21 -6.13 14.10 -12.52
C PHE A 21 -7.18 12.99 -12.44
N ARG A 22 -7.25 12.15 -13.48
CA ARG A 22 -8.24 11.07 -13.55
C ARG A 22 -7.92 9.98 -12.53
N GLY A 23 -8.91 9.61 -11.72
CA GLY A 23 -8.77 8.60 -10.67
C GLY A 23 -8.36 7.22 -11.20
N GLU A 24 -8.82 6.84 -12.40
CA GLU A 24 -8.45 5.59 -13.06
C GLU A 24 -6.96 5.55 -13.39
N LEU A 25 -6.43 6.65 -13.94
CA LEU A 25 -5.00 6.79 -14.24
C LEU A 25 -4.18 6.82 -12.95
N ALA A 26 -4.68 7.53 -11.93
CA ALA A 26 -4.05 7.57 -10.62
C ALA A 26 -3.90 6.17 -10.01
N LEU A 27 -4.94 5.35 -10.09
CA LEU A 27 -4.90 3.97 -9.59
C LEU A 27 -3.88 3.12 -10.35
N CYS A 28 -3.87 3.18 -11.69
CA CYS A 28 -2.91 2.43 -12.51
C CYS A 28 -1.46 2.80 -12.16
N ILE A 29 -1.15 4.10 -12.09
CA ILE A 29 0.18 4.60 -11.73
C ILE A 29 0.54 4.16 -10.31
N ALA A 30 -0.38 4.28 -9.37
CA ALA A 30 -0.14 3.91 -7.98
C ALA A 30 0.15 2.42 -7.81
N VAL A 31 -0.59 1.55 -8.50
CA VAL A 31 -0.37 0.10 -8.46
C VAL A 31 1.00 -0.28 -9.04
N LEU A 32 1.40 0.33 -10.16
CA LEU A 32 2.72 0.14 -10.76
C LEU A 32 3.84 0.65 -9.84
N MET A 33 3.70 1.86 -9.30
CA MET A 33 4.71 2.45 -8.40
C MET A 33 4.86 1.63 -7.11
N ASN A 34 3.74 1.20 -6.51
CA ASN A 34 3.77 0.43 -5.27
C ASN A 34 4.36 -0.97 -5.48
N SER A 35 3.98 -1.69 -6.55
CA SER A 35 4.51 -3.02 -6.82
C SER A 35 6.01 -2.99 -7.10
N PHE A 36 6.47 -2.05 -7.93
CA PHE A 36 7.89 -1.87 -8.17
C PHE A 36 8.64 -1.40 -6.91
N GLY A 37 8.06 -0.45 -6.17
CA GLY A 37 8.64 0.05 -4.92
C GLY A 37 8.83 -1.06 -3.87
N VAL A 38 7.87 -1.97 -3.72
CA VAL A 38 7.98 -3.09 -2.77
C VAL A 38 9.11 -4.03 -3.15
N VAL A 39 9.21 -4.44 -4.42
CA VAL A 39 10.28 -5.33 -4.89
C VAL A 39 11.64 -4.63 -4.82
N LEU A 40 11.73 -3.35 -5.19
CA LEU A 40 12.97 -2.58 -5.09
C LEU A 40 13.42 -2.40 -3.63
N MET A 41 12.48 -2.21 -2.70
CA MET A 41 12.77 -2.12 -1.26
C MET A 41 13.33 -3.44 -0.74
N LEU A 42 12.74 -4.57 -1.12
CA LEU A 42 13.25 -5.89 -0.81
C LEU A 42 14.65 -6.10 -1.39
N TYR A 43 14.83 -5.79 -2.69
CA TYR A 43 16.12 -5.91 -3.38
C TYR A 43 17.23 -5.04 -2.77
N SER A 44 16.89 -3.92 -2.13
CA SER A 44 17.85 -3.07 -1.42
C SER A 44 18.56 -3.82 -0.27
N GLY A 45 17.95 -4.90 0.25
CA GLY A 45 18.44 -5.65 1.41
C GLY A 45 18.34 -4.90 2.74
N ALA A 46 17.65 -3.73 2.76
CA ALA A 46 17.35 -3.00 3.99
C ALA A 46 16.07 -3.50 4.68
N GLY A 47 15.41 -4.46 4.07
CA GLY A 47 14.13 -5.05 4.47
C GLY A 47 13.01 -4.70 3.50
N ILE A 48 11.79 -5.08 3.81
CA ILE A 48 10.59 -4.84 3.01
C ILE A 48 9.59 -3.97 3.78
N SER A 49 8.56 -3.43 3.13
CA SER A 49 7.50 -2.70 3.85
C SER A 49 6.79 -3.61 4.86
N ALA A 50 6.42 -3.08 6.02
CA ALA A 50 5.87 -3.87 7.13
C ALA A 50 4.66 -4.74 6.72
N ILE A 51 3.73 -4.21 5.94
CA ILE A 51 2.57 -4.97 5.43
C ILE A 51 2.99 -6.09 4.48
N SER A 52 3.94 -5.82 3.59
CA SER A 52 4.41 -6.80 2.60
C SER A 52 5.33 -7.85 3.22
N SER A 53 5.82 -7.64 4.45
CA SER A 53 6.70 -8.59 5.13
C SER A 53 5.99 -9.90 5.49
N VAL A 54 4.67 -9.86 5.76
CA VAL A 54 3.90 -11.07 6.08
C VAL A 54 3.85 -12.03 4.89
N PRO A 55 3.33 -11.66 3.70
CA PRO A 55 3.35 -12.57 2.54
C PRO A 55 4.78 -12.94 2.11
N PHE A 56 5.76 -12.05 2.30
CA PHE A 56 7.15 -12.38 2.06
C PHE A 56 7.65 -13.48 3.01
N ALA A 57 7.37 -13.40 4.32
CA ALA A 57 7.71 -14.47 5.26
C ALA A 57 7.07 -15.81 4.88
N PHE A 58 5.82 -15.79 4.40
CA PHE A 58 5.17 -16.99 3.88
C PHE A 58 5.88 -17.55 2.64
N SER A 59 6.34 -16.72 1.71
CA SER A 59 7.08 -17.19 0.53
C SER A 59 8.44 -17.78 0.87
N GLU A 60 9.11 -17.27 1.90
CA GLU A 60 10.38 -17.82 2.38
C GLU A 60 10.21 -19.14 3.15
N VAL A 61 9.20 -19.22 4.02
CA VAL A 61 8.94 -20.43 4.81
C VAL A 61 8.34 -21.55 3.94
N TRP A 62 7.46 -21.21 3.01
CA TRP A 62 6.81 -22.16 2.10
C TRP A 62 6.98 -21.69 0.64
N PRO A 63 8.12 -22.00 0.00
CA PRO A 63 8.44 -21.54 -1.36
C PRO A 63 7.68 -22.31 -2.46
N VAL A 64 6.52 -22.86 -2.12
CA VAL A 64 5.61 -23.53 -3.08
C VAL A 64 4.87 -22.52 -3.94
N LEU A 65 4.64 -21.31 -3.42
CA LEU A 65 3.94 -20.23 -4.09
C LEU A 65 4.85 -19.00 -4.19
N THR A 66 4.65 -18.22 -5.25
CA THR A 66 5.37 -16.96 -5.48
C THR A 66 4.98 -15.89 -4.44
N LEU A 67 5.84 -14.90 -4.24
CA LEU A 67 5.57 -13.72 -3.41
C LEU A 67 4.24 -13.06 -3.80
N GLY A 68 3.99 -12.89 -5.10
CA GLY A 68 2.73 -12.31 -5.59
C GLY A 68 1.51 -13.15 -5.24
N THR A 69 1.61 -14.48 -5.31
CA THR A 69 0.51 -15.38 -4.95
C THR A 69 0.23 -15.35 -3.44
N TRP A 70 1.24 -15.38 -2.59
CA TRP A 70 1.08 -15.22 -1.14
C TRP A 70 0.50 -13.85 -0.78
N THR A 71 0.96 -12.79 -1.47
CA THR A 71 0.40 -11.44 -1.31
C THR A 71 -1.09 -11.41 -1.65
N TYR A 72 -1.50 -12.06 -2.74
CA TYR A 72 -2.90 -12.15 -3.14
C TYR A 72 -3.77 -12.90 -2.11
N LEU A 73 -3.27 -14.03 -1.58
CA LEU A 73 -3.97 -14.79 -0.52
C LEU A 73 -4.10 -13.95 0.76
N PHE A 74 -3.04 -13.29 1.18
CA PHE A 74 -3.05 -12.39 2.34
C PHE A 74 -4.08 -11.26 2.15
N GLN A 75 -4.12 -10.65 0.97
CA GLN A 75 -5.11 -9.63 0.63
C GLN A 75 -6.55 -10.17 0.67
N GLY A 76 -6.77 -11.41 0.27
CA GLY A 76 -8.05 -12.10 0.40
C GLY A 76 -8.48 -12.20 1.87
N CYS A 77 -7.58 -12.59 2.76
CA CYS A 77 -7.84 -12.62 4.20
C CYS A 77 -8.20 -11.24 4.77
N LEU A 78 -7.51 -10.18 4.31
CA LEU A 78 -7.82 -8.81 4.74
C LEU A 78 -9.22 -8.36 4.28
N VAL A 79 -9.60 -8.65 3.04
CA VAL A 79 -10.94 -8.34 2.51
C VAL A 79 -12.01 -9.10 3.29
N LEU A 80 -11.82 -10.39 3.55
CA LEU A 80 -12.75 -11.19 4.34
C LEU A 80 -12.88 -10.63 5.77
N SER A 81 -11.77 -10.26 6.40
CA SER A 81 -11.76 -9.65 7.74
C SER A 81 -12.56 -8.34 7.76
N LEU A 82 -12.42 -7.48 6.73
CA LEU A 82 -13.22 -6.26 6.62
C LEU A 82 -14.71 -6.54 6.45
N MET A 83 -15.08 -7.53 5.64
CA MET A 83 -16.49 -7.92 5.48
C MET A 83 -17.10 -8.42 6.80
N LEU A 84 -16.35 -9.21 7.57
CA LEU A 84 -16.75 -9.68 8.88
C LEU A 84 -16.91 -8.53 9.88
N LEU A 85 -15.93 -7.61 9.95
CA LEU A 85 -15.98 -6.44 10.83
C LEU A 85 -17.15 -5.50 10.52
N ARG A 86 -17.44 -5.27 9.24
CA ARG A 86 -18.58 -4.45 8.84
C ARG A 86 -19.93 -5.17 8.92
N LYS A 87 -19.94 -6.50 9.08
CA LYS A 87 -21.16 -7.33 9.04
C LYS A 87 -22.05 -7.06 7.82
N LYS A 88 -21.45 -6.64 6.71
CA LYS A 88 -22.12 -6.30 5.46
C LYS A 88 -21.25 -6.69 4.28
N PHE A 89 -21.89 -7.22 3.25
CA PHE A 89 -21.26 -7.43 1.95
C PHE A 89 -21.12 -6.08 1.24
N VAL A 90 -19.88 -5.69 0.96
CA VAL A 90 -19.55 -4.44 0.26
C VAL A 90 -18.96 -4.77 -1.11
N PRO A 91 -19.71 -4.60 -2.21
CA PRO A 91 -19.25 -4.96 -3.56
C PRO A 91 -17.93 -4.27 -3.96
N SER A 92 -17.68 -3.07 -3.43
CA SER A 92 -16.43 -2.34 -3.64
C SER A 92 -15.19 -3.12 -3.21
N TYR A 93 -15.28 -3.98 -2.18
CA TYR A 93 -14.16 -4.81 -1.72
C TYR A 93 -13.80 -5.92 -2.71
N LEU A 94 -14.78 -6.41 -3.50
CA LEU A 94 -14.49 -7.35 -4.58
C LEU A 94 -13.62 -6.71 -5.66
N PHE A 95 -13.89 -5.45 -6.02
CA PHE A 95 -13.04 -4.73 -6.97
C PHE A 95 -11.63 -4.50 -6.41
N SER A 96 -11.50 -4.20 -5.10
CA SER A 96 -10.19 -4.12 -4.45
C SER A 96 -9.43 -5.44 -4.55
N PHE A 97 -10.11 -6.57 -4.46
CA PHE A 97 -9.51 -7.89 -4.60
C PHE A 97 -8.98 -8.12 -6.04
N VAL A 98 -9.69 -7.66 -7.07
CA VAL A 98 -9.19 -7.69 -8.46
C VAL A 98 -7.94 -6.82 -8.61
N VAL A 99 -7.95 -5.60 -8.05
CA VAL A 99 -6.76 -4.72 -8.04
C VAL A 99 -5.61 -5.39 -7.31
N GLY A 100 -5.89 -6.08 -6.20
CA GLY A 100 -4.92 -6.86 -5.46
C GLY A 100 -4.31 -8.01 -6.24
N PHE A 101 -5.10 -8.70 -7.06
CA PHE A 101 -4.60 -9.74 -7.97
C PHE A 101 -3.60 -9.17 -8.99
N VAL A 102 -3.95 -8.05 -9.62
CA VAL A 102 -3.06 -7.36 -10.56
C VAL A 102 -1.77 -6.92 -9.86
N PHE A 103 -1.87 -6.38 -8.65
CA PHE A 103 -0.72 -6.00 -7.84
C PHE A 103 0.20 -7.20 -7.55
N GLY A 104 -0.35 -8.34 -7.13
CA GLY A 104 0.41 -9.57 -6.90
C GLY A 104 1.14 -10.07 -8.15
N LYS A 105 0.48 -10.04 -9.31
CA LYS A 105 1.12 -10.40 -10.59
C LYS A 105 2.23 -9.43 -10.99
N LEU A 106 2.08 -8.15 -10.71
CA LEU A 106 3.13 -7.16 -10.93
C LEU A 106 4.33 -7.37 -10.00
N LEU A 107 4.12 -7.82 -8.75
CA LEU A 107 5.23 -8.21 -7.87
C LEU A 107 6.06 -9.33 -8.51
N ASP A 108 5.41 -10.42 -8.96
CA ASP A 108 6.09 -11.54 -9.63
C ASP A 108 6.86 -11.08 -10.89
N VAL A 109 6.26 -10.19 -11.70
CA VAL A 109 6.91 -9.62 -12.89
C VAL A 109 8.14 -8.80 -12.51
N HIS A 110 8.04 -7.93 -11.50
CA HIS A 110 9.17 -7.11 -11.07
C HIS A 110 10.29 -7.94 -10.43
N GLU A 111 9.94 -8.96 -9.64
CA GLU A 111 10.88 -9.89 -9.04
C GLU A 111 11.68 -10.66 -10.10
N ALA A 112 11.06 -11.05 -11.21
CA ALA A 112 11.71 -11.82 -12.27
C ALA A 112 12.88 -11.10 -12.96
N TRP A 113 12.88 -9.77 -13.01
CA TRP A 113 13.93 -9.00 -13.70
C TRP A 113 14.77 -8.10 -12.81
N ILE A 114 14.38 -7.87 -11.54
CA ILE A 114 15.07 -6.92 -10.65
C ILE A 114 16.57 -7.21 -10.49
N ASN A 115 16.94 -8.49 -10.61
CA ASN A 115 18.33 -8.96 -10.49
C ASN A 115 19.29 -8.44 -11.58
N VAL A 116 18.77 -7.80 -12.65
CA VAL A 116 19.59 -7.12 -13.67
C VAL A 116 20.22 -5.84 -13.12
N LEU A 117 19.65 -5.27 -12.06
CA LEU A 117 20.16 -4.05 -11.46
C LEU A 117 21.47 -4.30 -10.69
N PRO A 118 22.45 -3.37 -10.75
CA PRO A 118 23.71 -3.53 -10.05
C PRO A 118 23.53 -3.62 -8.54
N TYR A 119 24.13 -4.63 -7.91
CA TYR A 119 23.99 -4.89 -6.47
C TYR A 119 25.28 -4.55 -5.72
N ASN A 120 25.43 -3.28 -5.34
CA ASN A 120 26.52 -2.79 -4.51
C ASN A 120 25.99 -1.90 -3.38
N ILE A 121 26.80 -1.68 -2.34
CA ILE A 121 26.37 -0.97 -1.12
C ILE A 121 25.80 0.43 -1.41
N PRO A 122 26.41 1.31 -2.23
CA PRO A 122 25.83 2.61 -2.53
C PRO A 122 24.46 2.51 -3.24
N MET A 123 24.34 1.58 -4.19
CA MET A 123 23.09 1.38 -4.94
C MET A 123 21.96 0.84 -4.04
N ARG A 124 22.30 -0.01 -3.08
CA ARG A 124 21.31 -0.52 -2.10
C ARG A 124 20.67 0.62 -1.31
N VAL A 125 21.47 1.60 -0.87
CA VAL A 125 20.94 2.79 -0.19
C VAL A 125 20.05 3.61 -1.11
N VAL A 126 20.47 3.82 -2.37
CA VAL A 126 19.65 4.53 -3.38
C VAL A 126 18.35 3.79 -3.61
N TYR A 127 18.37 2.47 -3.77
CA TYR A 127 17.17 1.66 -3.98
C TYR A 127 16.20 1.77 -2.81
N PHE A 128 16.72 1.75 -1.57
CA PHE A 128 15.87 1.95 -0.39
C PHE A 128 15.18 3.32 -0.39
N VAL A 129 15.92 4.40 -0.63
CA VAL A 129 15.37 5.76 -0.66
C VAL A 129 14.34 5.92 -1.80
N VAL A 130 14.69 5.46 -3.00
CA VAL A 130 13.80 5.52 -4.16
C VAL A 130 12.52 4.70 -3.92
N SER A 131 12.65 3.48 -3.42
CA SER A 131 11.50 2.62 -3.11
C SER A 131 10.59 3.24 -2.04
N TYR A 132 11.18 3.82 -1.00
CA TYR A 132 10.44 4.50 0.05
C TYR A 132 9.62 5.68 -0.50
N CYS A 133 10.23 6.49 -1.38
CA CYS A 133 9.53 7.59 -2.05
C CYS A 133 8.42 7.09 -2.98
N LEU A 134 8.69 6.05 -3.79
CA LEU A 134 7.71 5.44 -4.70
C LEU A 134 6.50 4.91 -3.95
N ILE A 135 6.72 4.15 -2.87
CA ILE A 135 5.63 3.59 -2.06
C ILE A 135 4.83 4.71 -1.39
N SER A 136 5.50 5.71 -0.81
CA SER A 136 4.82 6.83 -0.15
C SER A 136 3.94 7.63 -1.12
N LEU A 137 4.46 7.94 -2.32
CA LEU A 137 3.72 8.63 -3.37
C LEU A 137 2.59 7.76 -3.94
N GLY A 138 2.87 6.48 -4.18
CA GLY A 138 1.90 5.53 -4.72
C GLY A 138 0.70 5.33 -3.77
N ILE A 139 0.93 5.17 -2.47
CA ILE A 139 -0.14 5.08 -1.47
C ILE A 139 -0.91 6.41 -1.36
N ALA A 140 -0.20 7.55 -1.37
CA ALA A 140 -0.84 8.85 -1.35
C ALA A 140 -1.76 9.07 -2.56
N LEU A 141 -1.32 8.62 -3.75
CA LEU A 141 -2.09 8.67 -4.99
C LEU A 141 -3.29 7.70 -4.96
N SER A 142 -3.07 6.46 -4.49
CA SER A 142 -4.13 5.45 -4.28
C SER A 142 -5.23 6.00 -3.38
N ASN A 143 -4.86 6.64 -2.28
CA ASN A 143 -5.84 7.19 -1.34
C ASN A 143 -6.71 8.30 -1.97
N ARG A 144 -6.30 8.92 -3.07
CA ARG A 144 -6.99 10.03 -3.73
C ARG A 144 -7.75 9.64 -5.00
N CYS A 145 -7.53 8.45 -5.53
CA CYS A 145 -8.13 8.01 -6.80
C CYS A 145 -9.67 7.87 -6.76
N LYS A 146 -10.30 7.86 -5.57
CA LYS A 146 -11.76 7.65 -5.35
C LYS A 146 -12.26 6.32 -5.95
N LEU A 147 -11.38 5.35 -6.11
CA LEU A 147 -11.66 4.00 -6.62
C LEU A 147 -11.29 2.95 -5.55
N PRO A 148 -11.74 1.71 -5.70
CA PRO A 148 -11.25 0.61 -4.89
C PRO A 148 -9.73 0.45 -5.06
N ILE A 149 -9.01 0.48 -3.96
CA ILE A 149 -7.54 0.37 -3.90
C ILE A 149 -7.10 -1.02 -3.49
N VAL A 150 -5.80 -1.29 -3.52
CA VAL A 150 -5.21 -2.56 -3.09
C VAL A 150 -5.65 -2.87 -1.65
N PRO A 151 -6.06 -4.11 -1.31
CA PRO A 151 -6.58 -4.47 0.00
C PRO A 151 -5.64 -4.17 1.18
N THR A 152 -4.34 -4.24 0.98
CA THR A 152 -3.32 -3.89 1.99
C THR A 152 -3.38 -2.42 2.42
N ASP A 153 -3.74 -1.52 1.50
CA ASP A 153 -3.91 -0.10 1.79
C ASP A 153 -5.36 0.21 2.24
N LEU A 154 -6.31 -0.55 1.70
CA LEU A 154 -7.72 -0.43 2.05
C LEU A 154 -7.97 -0.79 3.51
N PHE A 155 -7.36 -1.88 4.01
CA PHE A 155 -7.62 -2.42 5.33
C PHE A 155 -7.39 -1.41 6.46
N PRO A 156 -6.22 -0.76 6.60
CA PRO A 156 -6.00 0.22 7.65
C PRO A 156 -6.89 1.47 7.49
N ARG A 157 -7.25 1.85 6.25
CA ARG A 157 -8.15 2.96 5.98
C ARG A 157 -9.57 2.67 6.46
N GLU A 158 -10.12 1.53 6.07
CA GLU A 158 -11.46 1.11 6.47
C GLU A 158 -11.55 0.83 7.97
N LEU A 159 -10.49 0.29 8.57
CA LEU A 159 -10.42 0.06 10.00
C LEU A 159 -10.42 1.38 10.78
N ALA A 160 -9.75 2.41 10.28
CA ALA A 160 -9.81 3.75 10.86
C ALA A 160 -11.23 4.34 10.82
N ASP A 161 -11.94 4.13 9.71
CA ASP A 161 -13.34 4.56 9.56
C ASP A 161 -14.30 3.80 10.49
N ILE A 162 -14.07 2.50 10.68
CA ILE A 162 -14.92 1.64 11.55
C ILE A 162 -14.70 2.00 13.02
N THR A 163 -13.45 2.19 13.44
CA THR A 163 -13.08 2.40 14.85
C THR A 163 -13.12 3.87 15.27
N GLY A 164 -13.08 4.82 14.33
CA GLY A 164 -12.94 6.25 14.61
C GLY A 164 -11.54 6.66 15.08
N ILE A 165 -10.57 5.74 15.06
CA ILE A 165 -9.18 6.01 15.42
C ILE A 165 -8.46 6.66 14.23
N PRO A 166 -7.62 7.69 14.43
CA PRO A 166 -6.88 8.32 13.33
C PRO A 166 -6.04 7.33 12.52
N TYR A 167 -6.13 7.43 11.19
CA TYR A 167 -5.42 6.56 10.24
C TYR A 167 -3.94 6.31 10.59
N PRO A 168 -3.12 7.32 10.96
CA PRO A 168 -1.70 7.07 11.29
C PRO A 168 -1.52 6.10 12.47
N LYS A 169 -2.40 6.15 13.48
CA LYS A 169 -2.33 5.22 14.62
C LYS A 169 -2.71 3.80 14.22
N ILE A 170 -3.78 3.65 13.44
CA ILE A 170 -4.20 2.35 12.90
C ILE A 170 -3.10 1.77 12.01
N LYS A 171 -2.52 2.58 11.11
CA LYS A 171 -1.45 2.15 10.22
C LYS A 171 -0.24 1.65 10.99
N ILE A 172 0.24 2.41 11.97
CA ILE A 172 1.37 1.99 12.81
C ILE A 172 1.05 0.71 13.58
N GLY A 173 -0.13 0.62 14.20
CA GLY A 173 -0.55 -0.58 14.93
C GLY A 173 -0.61 -1.81 14.02
N PHE A 174 -1.15 -1.66 12.82
CA PHE A 174 -1.22 -2.74 11.84
C PHE A 174 0.18 -3.15 11.34
N ASP A 175 1.04 -2.19 11.06
CA ASP A 175 2.42 -2.44 10.66
C ASP A 175 3.20 -3.20 11.77
N VAL A 176 3.04 -2.82 13.04
CA VAL A 176 3.66 -3.52 14.18
C VAL A 176 3.16 -4.96 14.29
N ILE A 177 1.86 -5.20 14.10
CA ILE A 177 1.31 -6.56 14.08
C ILE A 177 1.92 -7.37 12.93
N CYS A 178 2.02 -6.81 11.73
CA CYS A 178 2.65 -7.47 10.59
C CYS A 178 4.12 -7.82 10.89
N LEU A 179 4.89 -6.89 11.47
CA LEU A 179 6.28 -7.14 11.87
C LEU A 179 6.39 -8.27 12.90
N ALA A 180 5.51 -8.30 13.90
CA ALA A 180 5.49 -9.36 14.92
C ALA A 180 5.16 -10.73 14.30
N VAL A 181 4.19 -10.80 13.38
CA VAL A 181 3.84 -12.02 12.65
C VAL A 181 5.02 -12.50 11.81
N THR A 182 5.64 -11.59 11.04
CA THR A 182 6.81 -11.91 10.22
C THR A 182 7.97 -12.42 11.07
N ALA A 183 8.31 -11.73 12.17
CA ALA A 183 9.35 -12.16 13.08
C ALA A 183 9.04 -13.55 13.68
N GLY A 184 7.80 -13.79 14.10
CA GLY A 184 7.37 -15.07 14.62
C GLY A 184 7.49 -16.20 13.60
N LEU A 185 7.08 -15.99 12.36
CA LEU A 185 7.19 -16.95 11.27
C LEU A 185 8.65 -17.24 10.92
N THR A 186 9.46 -16.21 10.67
CA THR A 186 10.85 -16.40 10.24
C THR A 186 11.72 -16.99 11.36
N LEU A 187 11.60 -16.53 12.58
CA LEU A 187 12.33 -17.13 13.72
C LEU A 187 11.87 -18.56 14.03
N GLY A 188 10.56 -18.83 13.94
CA GLY A 188 10.01 -20.15 14.25
C GLY A 188 10.36 -21.23 13.23
N PHE A 189 10.43 -20.89 11.96
CA PHE A 189 10.63 -21.85 10.86
C PHE A 189 12.02 -21.77 10.23
N LEU A 190 12.59 -20.56 10.07
CA LEU A 190 13.88 -20.34 9.43
C LEU A 190 15.03 -20.21 10.43
N HIS A 191 14.72 -20.03 11.74
CA HIS A 191 15.68 -19.78 12.82
C HIS A 191 16.54 -18.50 12.65
N HIS A 192 16.15 -17.59 11.76
CA HIS A 192 16.74 -16.26 11.59
C HIS A 192 15.67 -15.27 11.10
N LEU A 193 15.95 -13.97 11.26
CA LEU A 193 15.05 -12.92 10.75
C LEU A 193 15.29 -12.73 9.26
N GLU A 194 14.23 -12.89 8.46
CA GLU A 194 14.28 -12.65 7.02
C GLU A 194 13.26 -11.58 6.62
N GLY A 195 13.64 -10.70 5.68
CA GLY A 195 12.79 -9.59 5.21
C GLY A 195 12.65 -8.41 6.20
N LEU A 196 13.06 -8.59 7.45
CA LEU A 196 13.04 -7.56 8.49
C LEU A 196 14.41 -6.92 8.63
N GLY A 197 14.52 -5.68 8.18
CA GLY A 197 15.74 -4.89 8.31
C GLY A 197 15.51 -3.58 9.07
N ILE A 198 16.59 -2.84 9.28
CA ILE A 198 16.54 -1.48 9.87
C ILE A 198 15.60 -0.58 9.04
N GLY A 199 15.61 -0.73 7.71
CA GLY A 199 14.73 -0.02 6.80
C GLY A 199 13.26 -0.33 7.00
N THR A 200 12.90 -1.59 7.28
CA THR A 200 11.51 -2.00 7.58
C THR A 200 11.00 -1.31 8.84
N ILE A 201 11.81 -1.29 9.90
CA ILE A 201 11.46 -0.65 11.17
C ILE A 201 11.32 0.86 10.95
N ALA A 202 12.28 1.51 10.30
CA ALA A 202 12.22 2.92 9.99
C ALA A 202 10.96 3.26 9.14
N ALA A 203 10.67 2.47 8.12
CA ALA A 203 9.48 2.64 7.28
C ALA A 203 8.18 2.50 8.08
N ALA A 204 8.05 1.50 8.96
CA ALA A 204 6.84 1.28 9.76
C ALA A 204 6.44 2.52 10.59
N PHE A 205 7.42 3.24 11.15
CA PHE A 205 7.17 4.43 11.97
C PHE A 205 7.06 5.74 11.16
N THR A 206 7.67 5.81 9.99
CA THR A 206 7.78 7.07 9.22
C THR A 206 6.86 7.12 7.99
N MET A 207 6.53 5.96 7.40
CA MET A 207 5.75 5.86 6.16
C MET A 207 4.40 6.59 6.25
N GLY A 208 3.68 6.47 7.37
CA GLY A 208 2.41 7.17 7.55
C GLY A 208 2.51 8.69 7.44
N LYS A 209 3.61 9.28 7.96
CA LYS A 209 3.87 10.72 7.84
C LYS A 209 4.27 11.10 6.41
N ALA A 210 5.10 10.28 5.78
CA ALA A 210 5.53 10.49 4.39
C ALA A 210 4.35 10.44 3.42
N ILE A 211 3.43 9.48 3.60
CA ILE A 211 2.17 9.40 2.82
C ILE A 211 1.32 10.67 3.03
N GLY A 212 1.20 11.15 4.26
CA GLY A 212 0.49 12.40 4.58
C GLY A 212 1.10 13.59 3.83
N PHE A 213 2.41 13.79 3.96
CA PHE A 213 3.13 14.86 3.28
C PHE A 213 3.01 14.78 1.73
N ALA A 214 3.24 13.59 1.16
CA ALA A 214 3.07 13.37 -0.28
C ALA A 214 1.63 13.70 -0.72
N GLY A 215 0.67 13.33 0.10
CA GLY A 215 -0.71 13.65 -0.13
C GLY A 215 -1.03 15.14 -0.13
N ASP A 216 -0.52 15.89 0.83
CA ASP A 216 -0.71 17.33 0.90
C ASP A 216 -0.08 18.04 -0.32
N VAL A 217 1.05 17.53 -0.82
CA VAL A 217 1.67 18.02 -2.06
C VAL A 217 0.77 17.73 -3.27
N LEU A 218 0.23 16.52 -3.38
CA LEU A 218 -0.69 16.15 -4.47
C LEU A 218 -1.95 17.02 -4.47
N ASP A 219 -2.55 17.28 -3.30
CA ASP A 219 -3.78 18.07 -3.17
C ASP A 219 -3.58 19.55 -3.49
N LYS A 220 -2.33 20.06 -3.36
CA LYS A 220 -1.98 21.43 -3.78
C LYS A 220 -1.87 21.60 -5.29
N HIS A 221 -1.54 20.52 -6.01
CA HIS A 221 -1.25 20.59 -7.45
C HIS A 221 -2.32 19.98 -8.33
N PHE A 222 -3.13 19.04 -7.80
CA PHE A 222 -4.10 18.28 -8.58
C PHE A 222 -5.45 18.18 -7.90
N ARG A 223 -6.51 18.17 -8.72
CA ARG A 223 -7.87 17.79 -8.33
C ARG A 223 -8.14 16.38 -8.85
N PHE A 224 -8.55 15.46 -7.97
CA PHE A 224 -8.85 14.08 -8.33
C PHE A 224 -10.34 13.88 -8.62
N GLY A 225 -10.67 13.29 -9.75
CA GLY A 225 -12.03 12.95 -10.15
C GLY A 225 -12.12 11.65 -10.92
N THR A 226 -13.16 10.84 -10.66
CA THR A 226 -13.48 9.65 -11.45
C THR A 226 -14.41 10.00 -12.60
N TYR A 227 -14.38 9.21 -13.67
CA TYR A 227 -15.27 9.38 -14.82
C TYR A 227 -16.75 9.51 -14.41
N LYS A 228 -17.19 8.75 -13.39
CA LYS A 228 -18.56 8.82 -12.87
C LYS A 228 -18.90 10.16 -12.19
N THR A 229 -17.94 10.76 -11.48
CA THR A 229 -18.13 12.07 -10.83
C THR A 229 -18.12 13.19 -11.86
N LEU A 230 -17.27 13.10 -12.88
CA LEU A 230 -17.17 14.10 -13.93
C LEU A 230 -18.43 14.13 -14.82
N LYS A 231 -18.99 12.97 -15.15
CA LYS A 231 -20.25 12.88 -15.93
C LYS A 231 -21.44 13.47 -15.15
N LYS A 232 -21.39 13.44 -13.81
CA LYS A 232 -22.44 13.99 -12.95
C LYS A 232 -22.33 15.52 -12.77
N GLU A 233 -21.14 16.08 -12.97
CA GLU A 233 -20.91 17.54 -12.94
C GLU A 233 -21.19 18.20 -14.31
N SER A 234 -21.28 17.41 -15.40
CA SER A 234 -21.54 17.90 -16.77
C SER A 234 -23.01 17.77 -17.22
N CYS A 235 -23.89 17.19 -16.39
CA CYS A 235 -25.34 17.16 -16.54
C CYS A 235 -26.02 18.08 -15.53
#